data_5f8d2e503c4bfefe31e065874f9736c7
#
_entry.id   5f8d2e503c4bfefe31e065874f9736c7
#
_cell.length_a   1.000
_cell.length_b   1.000
_cell.length_c   1.000
_cell.angle_alpha   90.00
_cell.angle_beta   90.00
_cell.angle_gamma   90.00
#
_symmetry.space_group_name_H-M   'P 1'
#
loop_
_entity.id
_entity.type
_entity.pdbx_description
1 polymer ?
#
loop_
_entity_poly.entity_id
_entity_poly.type
_entity_poly.pdbx_seq_one_letter_code
_entity_poly.pdbx_strand_id
1 'polypeptide(L)'
;LITINTALEVDIYGNVNSTHVNGTHMMNGIGGSGDFARNAHMSVFVTKSLAKGGKISSVVPMVTHVDHTEHDVDVIVTEHGLADLRGLAPRERAQQIIEHCVDPSYREMLGDYSRAACRRGGHTPHLLEEAFAWHLRQQRTGSMLTQDAEALV
;
A
#
# COMPACT_ATOMS: atom_id res chain seq x y z
N LEU A 1 -8.26 13.12 19.95
CA LEU A 1 -7.39 11.95 20.04
C LEU A 1 -6.83 11.62 18.67
N ILE A 2 -5.50 11.49 18.58
CA ILE A 2 -4.77 11.03 17.39
C ILE A 2 -4.23 9.65 17.71
N THR A 3 -4.41 8.71 16.80
CA THR A 3 -3.85 7.35 16.94
C THR A 3 -2.80 7.10 15.88
N ILE A 4 -1.73 6.40 16.28
CA ILE A 4 -0.65 6.00 15.40
C ILE A 4 -0.49 4.48 15.49
N ASN A 5 -0.66 3.80 14.37
CA ASN A 5 -0.52 2.36 14.26
C ASN A 5 0.46 2.02 13.14
N THR A 6 1.05 0.83 13.19
CA THR A 6 1.97 0.35 12.15
C THR A 6 1.23 -0.48 11.10
N ALA A 7 1.70 -0.40 9.87
CA ALA A 7 1.25 -1.21 8.75
C ALA A 7 2.38 -2.10 8.25
N LEU A 8 2.05 -3.25 7.65
CA LEU A 8 2.98 -4.08 6.87
C LEU A 8 2.97 -3.66 5.41
N GLU A 9 1.79 -3.46 4.85
CA GLU A 9 1.62 -2.89 3.53
C GLU A 9 0.37 -2.02 3.46
N VAL A 10 0.37 -1.06 2.55
CA VAL A 10 -0.77 -0.20 2.23
C VAL A 10 -0.96 -0.17 0.73
N ASP A 11 -2.19 0.01 0.27
CA ASP A 11 -2.41 0.16 -1.17
C ASP A 11 -2.62 1.62 -1.57
N ILE A 12 -2.79 1.83 -2.88
CA ILE A 12 -2.93 3.16 -3.46
C ILE A 12 -4.17 3.92 -2.98
N TYR A 13 -5.14 3.23 -2.37
CA TYR A 13 -6.36 3.87 -1.85
C TYR A 13 -6.35 4.03 -0.34
N GLY A 14 -5.33 3.49 0.33
CA GLY A 14 -5.18 3.61 1.78
C GLY A 14 -5.80 2.47 2.57
N ASN A 15 -6.10 1.33 1.94
CA ASN A 15 -6.38 0.10 2.68
C ASN A 15 -5.10 -0.40 3.33
N VAL A 16 -5.19 -0.90 4.55
CA VAL A 16 -4.04 -1.30 5.36
C VAL A 16 -4.09 -2.78 5.69
N ASN A 17 -2.98 -3.46 5.41
CA ASN A 17 -2.67 -4.79 5.88
C ASN A 17 -1.62 -4.67 6.99
N SER A 18 -1.96 -5.11 8.18
CA SER A 18 -1.08 -5.10 9.37
C SER A 18 -0.75 -6.49 9.89
N THR A 19 -1.21 -7.55 9.24
CA THR A 19 -1.15 -8.92 9.74
C THR A 19 -0.44 -9.92 8.83
N HIS A 20 -0.49 -9.73 7.52
CA HIS A 20 -0.02 -10.71 6.54
C HIS A 20 1.22 -10.24 5.77
N VAL A 21 2.14 -11.15 5.52
CA VAL A 21 3.32 -10.97 4.67
C VAL A 21 3.34 -12.03 3.56
N ASN A 22 4.10 -11.78 2.50
CA ASN A 22 4.24 -12.70 1.37
C ASN A 22 2.88 -13.13 0.79
N GLY A 23 1.95 -12.20 0.71
CA GLY A 23 0.60 -12.41 0.24
C GLY A 23 -0.34 -12.93 1.32
N THR A 24 -0.23 -14.19 1.71
CA THR A 24 -1.23 -14.86 2.54
C THR A 24 -0.71 -15.42 3.86
N HIS A 25 0.55 -15.19 4.18
CA HIS A 25 1.15 -15.70 5.42
C HIS A 25 0.86 -14.75 6.59
N MET A 26 0.09 -15.21 7.58
CA MET A 26 -0.17 -14.43 8.78
C MET A 26 1.08 -14.35 9.66
N MET A 27 1.55 -13.14 9.90
CA MET A 27 2.72 -12.86 10.73
C MET A 27 2.36 -12.51 12.16
N ASN A 28 1.30 -11.73 12.35
CA ASN A 28 0.81 -11.30 13.66
C ASN A 28 -0.68 -10.99 13.62
N GLY A 29 -1.30 -10.88 14.79
CA GLY A 29 -2.71 -10.52 14.92
C GLY A 29 -2.94 -9.01 14.76
N ILE A 30 -4.18 -8.63 14.55
CA ILE A 30 -4.59 -7.23 14.37
C ILE A 30 -4.44 -6.40 15.65
N GLY A 31 -4.53 -7.04 16.82
CA GLY A 31 -4.52 -6.33 18.11
C GLY A 31 -5.68 -5.36 18.26
N GLY A 32 -5.44 -4.26 18.98
CA GLY A 32 -6.43 -3.21 19.23
C GLY A 32 -6.48 -2.10 18.18
N SER A 33 -5.71 -2.20 17.10
CA SER A 33 -5.56 -1.11 16.12
C SER A 33 -6.88 -0.70 15.44
N GLY A 34 -7.82 -1.63 15.27
CA GLY A 34 -9.13 -1.34 14.70
C GLY A 34 -9.97 -0.41 15.58
N ASP A 35 -10.01 -0.68 16.88
CA ASP A 35 -10.73 0.17 17.82
C ASP A 35 -10.06 1.55 17.94
N PHE A 36 -8.74 1.59 18.00
CA PHE A 36 -8.00 2.86 18.01
C PHE A 36 -8.30 3.69 16.76
N ALA A 37 -8.19 3.10 15.58
CA ALA A 37 -8.40 3.80 14.32
C ALA A 37 -9.82 4.36 14.19
N ARG A 38 -10.84 3.54 14.48
CA ARG A 38 -12.24 3.95 14.34
C ARG A 38 -12.69 4.99 15.37
N ASN A 39 -12.07 5.03 16.53
CA ASN A 39 -12.42 5.96 17.60
C ASN A 39 -11.52 7.21 17.67
N ALA A 40 -10.57 7.34 16.77
CA ALA A 40 -9.69 8.49 16.69
C ALA A 40 -10.35 9.66 15.94
N HIS A 41 -9.96 10.86 16.31
CA HIS A 41 -10.22 12.04 15.49
C HIS A 41 -9.37 12.04 14.23
N MET A 42 -8.16 11.49 14.34
CA MET A 42 -7.24 11.30 13.23
C MET A 42 -6.52 9.94 13.39
N SER A 43 -6.65 9.09 12.40
CA SER A 43 -6.01 7.77 12.35
C SER A 43 -4.81 7.80 11.41
N VAL A 44 -3.61 7.59 11.96
CA VAL A 44 -2.34 7.61 11.23
C VAL A 44 -1.76 6.20 11.17
N PHE A 45 -1.37 5.75 9.99
CA PHE A 45 -0.64 4.52 9.80
C PHE A 45 0.76 4.81 9.29
N VAL A 46 1.75 4.19 9.95
CA VAL A 46 3.17 4.37 9.62
C VAL A 46 3.78 3.06 9.15
N THR A 47 4.66 3.13 8.18
CA THR A 47 5.45 2.00 7.71
C THR A 47 6.74 2.49 7.06
N LYS A 48 7.75 1.64 6.96
CA LYS A 48 8.86 1.88 6.05
C LYS A 48 8.40 1.63 4.64
N SER A 49 8.84 2.44 3.67
CA SER A 49 8.45 2.28 2.26
C SER A 49 8.99 1.00 1.62
N LEU A 50 10.09 0.47 2.15
CA LEU A 50 10.78 -0.71 1.64
C LEU A 50 10.99 -1.76 2.72
N ALA A 51 11.06 -3.02 2.30
CA ALA A 51 11.47 -4.15 3.10
C ALA A 51 12.46 -5.03 2.31
N LYS A 52 13.18 -5.90 3.01
CA LYS A 52 14.13 -6.88 2.45
C LYS A 52 15.14 -6.27 1.47
N GLY A 53 15.81 -5.20 1.91
CA GLY A 53 16.87 -4.57 1.12
C GLY A 53 16.37 -3.92 -0.18
N GLY A 54 15.12 -3.43 -0.20
CA GLY A 54 14.52 -2.77 -1.35
C GLY A 54 13.79 -3.71 -2.31
N LYS A 55 13.77 -5.01 -2.04
CA LYS A 55 13.09 -6.00 -2.90
C LYS A 55 11.57 -5.99 -2.76
N ILE A 56 11.06 -5.42 -1.67
CA ILE A 56 9.63 -5.32 -1.39
C ILE A 56 9.26 -3.86 -1.16
N SER A 57 8.22 -3.39 -1.87
CA SER A 57 7.56 -2.13 -1.57
C SER A 57 6.44 -2.37 -0.57
N SER A 58 6.37 -1.54 0.48
CA SER A 58 5.26 -1.57 1.43
C SER A 58 4.03 -0.84 0.91
N VAL A 59 4.18 -0.04 -0.14
CA VAL A 59 3.06 0.58 -0.86
C VAL A 59 2.87 -0.18 -2.17
N VAL A 60 1.71 -0.78 -2.33
CA VAL A 60 1.40 -1.73 -3.43
C VAL A 60 0.14 -1.32 -4.19
N PRO A 61 -0.11 -1.87 -5.38
CA PRO A 61 -1.37 -1.61 -6.09
C PRO A 61 -2.61 -1.99 -5.29
N MET A 62 -2.62 -3.17 -4.69
CA MET A 62 -3.72 -3.67 -3.87
C MET A 62 -3.17 -4.54 -2.75
N VAL A 63 -3.63 -4.32 -1.51
CA VAL A 63 -3.25 -5.18 -0.38
C VAL A 63 -3.88 -6.56 -0.52
N THR A 64 -3.15 -7.59 -0.12
CA THR A 64 -3.64 -8.99 -0.18
C THR A 64 -4.61 -9.32 0.94
N HIS A 65 -4.58 -8.54 2.01
CA HIS A 65 -5.47 -8.69 3.16
C HIS A 65 -5.81 -7.30 3.71
N VAL A 66 -7.05 -7.06 4.05
CA VAL A 66 -7.51 -5.76 4.57
C VAL A 66 -7.84 -5.89 6.05
N ASP A 67 -7.00 -5.32 6.89
CA ASP A 67 -7.26 -5.19 8.32
C ASP A 67 -7.98 -3.87 8.64
N HIS A 68 -7.61 -2.79 7.94
CA HIS A 68 -8.25 -1.48 8.03
C HIS A 68 -8.61 -0.98 6.64
N THR A 69 -9.89 -0.65 6.45
CA THR A 69 -10.34 -0.13 5.16
C THR A 69 -9.91 1.32 4.97
N GLU A 70 -9.86 1.75 3.72
CA GLU A 70 -9.60 3.14 3.34
C GLU A 70 -10.45 4.17 4.11
N HIS A 71 -11.64 3.77 4.58
CA HIS A 71 -12.56 4.66 5.31
C HIS A 71 -12.12 4.96 6.72
N ASP A 72 -11.26 4.13 7.31
CA ASP A 72 -10.75 4.27 8.68
C ASP A 72 -9.29 4.78 8.70
N VAL A 73 -8.73 5.15 7.56
CA VAL A 73 -7.34 5.59 7.41
C VAL A 73 -7.30 7.03 6.92
N ASP A 74 -6.82 7.93 7.78
CA ASP A 74 -6.76 9.36 7.47
C ASP A 74 -5.42 9.79 6.90
N VAL A 75 -4.32 9.27 7.46
CA VAL A 75 -2.96 9.68 7.11
C VAL A 75 -2.05 8.47 7.00
N ILE A 76 -1.23 8.44 5.97
CA ILE A 76 -0.15 7.46 5.81
C ILE A 76 1.19 8.19 5.87
N VAL A 77 2.13 7.61 6.61
CA VAL A 77 3.49 8.16 6.77
C VAL A 77 4.52 7.09 6.45
N THR A 78 5.47 7.44 5.61
CA THR A 78 6.71 6.69 5.40
C THR A 78 7.91 7.61 5.63
N GLU A 79 9.14 7.09 5.53
CA GLU A 79 10.36 7.90 5.61
C GLU A 79 10.47 8.93 4.48
N HIS A 80 9.69 8.79 3.40
CA HIS A 80 9.70 9.74 2.29
C HIS A 80 8.75 10.92 2.49
N GLY A 81 7.70 10.74 3.30
CA GLY A 81 6.77 11.82 3.55
C GLY A 81 5.44 11.36 4.13
N LEU A 82 4.48 12.24 4.02
CA LEU A 82 3.16 12.11 4.61
C LEU A 82 2.09 12.35 3.55
N ALA A 83 1.12 11.45 3.48
CA ALA A 83 -0.07 11.60 2.66
C ALA A 83 -1.29 11.82 3.57
N ASP A 84 -1.83 13.02 3.57
CA ASP A 84 -3.10 13.35 4.22
C ASP A 84 -4.23 13.01 3.25
N LEU A 85 -5.03 12.01 3.60
CA LEU A 85 -6.05 11.45 2.73
C LEU A 85 -7.45 11.98 3.01
N ARG A 86 -7.57 12.83 4.03
CA ARG A 86 -8.88 13.36 4.46
C ARG A 86 -9.48 14.27 3.40
N GLY A 87 -10.77 14.06 3.13
CA GLY A 87 -11.51 14.85 2.16
C GLY A 87 -11.20 14.57 0.69
N LEU A 88 -10.39 13.56 0.40
CA LEU A 88 -9.96 13.22 -0.95
C LEU A 88 -10.80 12.06 -1.52
N ALA A 89 -11.13 12.17 -2.82
CA ALA A 89 -11.67 11.05 -3.60
C ALA A 89 -10.61 9.97 -3.82
N PRO A 90 -10.98 8.70 -4.12
CA PRO A 90 -10.00 7.62 -4.27
C PRO A 90 -8.86 7.92 -5.24
N ARG A 91 -9.13 8.51 -6.40
CA ARG A 91 -8.09 8.86 -7.37
C ARG A 91 -7.12 9.90 -6.85
N GLU A 92 -7.59 10.85 -6.05
CA GLU A 92 -6.77 11.87 -5.40
C GLU A 92 -5.94 11.26 -4.27
N ARG A 93 -6.52 10.30 -3.51
CA ARG A 93 -5.80 9.54 -2.48
C ARG A 93 -4.63 8.78 -3.09
N ALA A 94 -4.86 8.10 -4.22
CA ALA A 94 -3.80 7.38 -4.93
C ALA A 94 -2.66 8.30 -5.34
N GLN A 95 -2.98 9.47 -5.87
CA GLN A 95 -1.98 10.46 -6.26
C GLN A 95 -1.15 10.93 -5.07
N GLN A 96 -1.78 11.24 -3.95
CA GLN A 96 -1.10 11.68 -2.72
C GLN A 96 -0.16 10.59 -2.16
N ILE A 97 -0.64 9.35 -2.09
CA ILE A 97 0.15 8.23 -1.59
C ILE A 97 1.37 7.97 -2.49
N ILE A 98 1.17 7.94 -3.79
CA ILE A 98 2.26 7.67 -4.76
C ILE A 98 3.30 8.78 -4.71
N GLU A 99 2.86 10.03 -4.67
CA GLU A 99 3.77 11.18 -4.68
C GLU A 99 4.60 11.30 -3.40
N HIS A 100 4.00 11.06 -2.23
CA HIS A 100 4.60 11.38 -0.94
C HIS A 100 5.15 10.18 -0.16
N CYS A 101 4.65 8.98 -0.37
CA CYS A 101 4.96 7.83 0.49
C CYS A 101 5.74 6.71 -0.19
N VAL A 102 5.73 6.64 -1.51
CA VAL A 102 6.37 5.55 -2.26
C VAL A 102 7.85 5.81 -2.45
N ASP A 103 8.67 4.76 -2.26
CA ASP A 103 10.09 4.85 -2.57
C ASP A 103 10.31 5.16 -4.07
N PRO A 104 11.29 6.01 -4.42
CA PRO A 104 11.58 6.35 -5.81
C PRO A 104 11.76 5.16 -6.74
N SER A 105 12.30 4.03 -6.25
CA SER A 105 12.50 2.81 -7.06
C SER A 105 11.20 2.13 -7.51
N TYR A 106 10.08 2.43 -6.85
CA TYR A 106 8.75 1.87 -7.17
C TYR A 106 7.75 2.91 -7.68
N ARG A 107 8.09 4.20 -7.58
CA ARG A 107 7.15 5.29 -7.86
C ARG A 107 6.64 5.29 -9.29
N GLU A 108 7.53 5.07 -10.26
CA GLU A 108 7.16 5.04 -11.68
C GLU A 108 6.21 3.86 -11.97
N MET A 109 6.56 2.65 -11.51
CA MET A 109 5.74 1.46 -11.69
C MET A 109 4.33 1.64 -11.11
N LEU A 110 4.24 2.18 -9.90
CA LEU A 110 2.95 2.38 -9.23
C LEU A 110 2.14 3.50 -9.90
N GLY A 111 2.81 4.56 -10.35
CA GLY A 111 2.20 5.63 -11.13
C GLY A 111 1.62 5.13 -12.44
N ASP A 112 2.34 4.28 -13.16
CA ASP A 112 1.89 3.67 -14.41
C ASP A 112 0.66 2.79 -14.18
N TYR A 113 0.68 1.95 -13.14
CA TYR A 113 -0.47 1.15 -12.74
C TYR A 113 -1.70 2.03 -12.48
N SER A 114 -1.54 3.06 -11.65
CA SER A 114 -2.63 3.97 -11.27
C SER A 114 -3.22 4.68 -12.48
N ARG A 115 -2.37 5.20 -13.38
CA ARG A 115 -2.83 5.86 -14.60
C ARG A 115 -3.57 4.91 -15.54
N ALA A 116 -3.07 3.70 -15.71
CA ALA A 116 -3.71 2.69 -16.53
C ALA A 116 -5.07 2.26 -15.94
N ALA A 117 -5.14 2.08 -14.63
CA ALA A 117 -6.40 1.79 -13.95
C ALA A 117 -7.42 2.91 -14.13
N CYS A 118 -7.00 4.17 -13.97
CA CYS A 118 -7.87 5.34 -14.17
C CYS A 118 -8.43 5.41 -15.59
N ARG A 119 -7.65 5.02 -16.60
CA ARG A 119 -8.15 4.99 -18.01
C ARG A 119 -9.26 3.98 -18.21
N ARG A 120 -9.28 2.87 -17.47
CA ARG A 120 -10.41 1.91 -17.52
C ARG A 120 -11.67 2.44 -16.84
N GLY A 121 -11.52 3.39 -15.92
CA GLY A 121 -12.64 4.00 -15.22
C GLY A 121 -13.02 3.29 -13.93
N GLY A 122 -14.09 3.76 -13.33
CA GLY A 122 -14.58 3.30 -12.04
C GLY A 122 -14.27 4.30 -10.91
N HIS A 123 -14.90 4.08 -9.77
CA HIS A 123 -14.74 4.93 -8.58
C HIS A 123 -13.40 4.71 -7.87
N THR A 124 -13.02 3.45 -7.71
CA THR A 124 -11.76 2.98 -7.13
C THR A 124 -11.06 2.07 -8.15
N PRO A 125 -10.48 2.66 -9.22
CA PRO A 125 -10.05 1.85 -10.36
C PRO A 125 -8.87 0.94 -10.02
N HIS A 126 -8.95 -0.28 -10.54
CA HIS A 126 -7.90 -1.29 -10.50
C HIS A 126 -7.77 -2.02 -11.84
N LEU A 127 -6.61 -2.58 -12.09
CA LEU A 127 -6.37 -3.58 -13.13
C LEU A 127 -6.36 -4.94 -12.45
N LEU A 128 -7.48 -5.66 -12.42
CA LEU A 128 -7.59 -6.91 -11.63
C LEU A 128 -6.58 -7.96 -12.06
N GLU A 129 -6.26 -8.02 -13.35
CA GLU A 129 -5.23 -8.91 -13.90
C GLU A 129 -3.81 -8.57 -13.47
N GLU A 130 -3.57 -7.36 -12.94
CA GLU A 130 -2.25 -6.89 -12.53
C GLU A 130 -2.19 -6.50 -11.05
N ALA A 131 -3.33 -6.48 -10.35
CA ALA A 131 -3.42 -5.98 -8.98
C ALA A 131 -2.46 -6.67 -8.01
N PHE A 132 -2.20 -7.96 -8.21
CA PHE A 132 -1.26 -8.76 -7.40
C PHE A 132 -0.01 -9.19 -8.16
N ALA A 133 0.29 -8.56 -9.30
CA ALA A 133 1.47 -8.91 -10.09
C ALA A 133 2.78 -8.74 -9.30
N TRP A 134 2.86 -7.72 -8.44
CA TRP A 134 4.02 -7.48 -7.58
C TRP A 134 4.19 -8.58 -6.54
N HIS A 135 3.11 -9.00 -5.88
CA HIS A 135 3.12 -10.09 -4.92
C HIS A 135 3.50 -11.42 -5.57
N LEU A 136 2.96 -11.72 -6.75
CA LEU A 136 3.29 -12.93 -7.49
C LEU A 136 4.75 -12.95 -7.95
N ARG A 137 5.27 -11.82 -8.39
CA ARG A 137 6.68 -11.68 -8.76
C ARG A 137 7.58 -11.93 -7.56
N GLN A 138 7.26 -11.33 -6.43
CA GLN A 138 8.00 -11.52 -5.18
C GLN A 138 8.00 -12.99 -4.74
N GLN A 139 6.89 -13.71 -4.87
CA GLN A 139 6.82 -15.15 -4.57
C GLN A 139 7.70 -15.99 -5.51
N ARG A 140 7.81 -15.60 -6.77
CA ARG A 140 8.59 -16.33 -7.78
C ARG A 140 10.07 -16.01 -7.74
N THR A 141 10.44 -14.77 -7.52
CA THR A 141 11.81 -14.26 -7.69
C THR A 141 12.45 -13.76 -6.40
N GLY A 142 11.66 -13.56 -5.34
CA GLY A 142 12.10 -12.92 -4.10
C GLY A 142 12.06 -11.39 -4.15
N SER A 143 11.63 -10.79 -5.26
CA SER A 143 11.59 -9.34 -5.46
C SER A 143 10.32 -8.90 -6.19
N MET A 144 9.83 -7.71 -5.85
CA MET A 144 8.76 -7.03 -6.59
C MET A 144 9.28 -6.27 -7.81
N LEU A 145 10.59 -6.06 -7.91
CA LEU A 145 11.21 -5.35 -9.03
C LEU A 145 11.24 -6.21 -10.30
N THR A 146 10.90 -5.62 -11.45
CA THR A 146 10.89 -6.30 -12.75
C THR A 146 12.28 -6.73 -13.20
N GLN A 147 13.30 -5.91 -12.96
CA GLN A 147 14.69 -6.20 -13.32
C GLN A 147 15.22 -7.47 -12.64
N ASP A 148 14.76 -7.81 -11.45
CA ASP A 148 15.16 -9.02 -10.75
C ASP A 148 14.50 -10.27 -11.35
N ALA A 149 13.34 -10.13 -11.97
CA ALA A 149 12.67 -11.20 -12.70
C ALA A 149 13.39 -11.53 -14.02
N GLU A 150 13.89 -10.50 -14.71
CA GLU A 150 14.66 -10.66 -15.96
C GLU A 150 16.01 -11.31 -15.74
N ALA A 151 16.64 -11.13 -14.57
CA ALA A 151 17.93 -11.73 -14.23
C ALA A 151 17.86 -13.25 -13.98
N LEU A 152 16.66 -13.83 -13.82
CA LEU A 152 16.43 -15.25 -13.57
C LEU A 152 16.10 -16.06 -14.84
N VAL A 153 16.03 -15.41 -15.99
CA VAL A 153 15.86 -15.99 -17.32
C VAL A 153 17.20 -16.04 -18.02
#